data_58c44f14bb88766edb63a5a3fce20e48
#
_entry.id   58c44f14bb88766edb63a5a3fce20e48
#
_cell.length_a   1.000
_cell.length_b   1.000
_cell.length_c   1.000
_cell.angle_alpha   90.00
_cell.angle_beta   90.00
_cell.angle_gamma   90.00
#
_symmetry.space_group_name_H-M   'P 1'
#
loop_
_entity.id
_entity.type
_entity.pdbx_description
1 polymer ?
#
loop_
_entity_poly.entity_id
_entity_poly.type
_entity_poly.pdbx_seq_one_letter_code
_entity_poly.pdbx_strand_id
1 'polypeptide(L)'
;LINRMSSRNVLNKVTDADEPTWKISDFYSRYSYYAQFEYYEFGCLPRELIEALYDWQTEIYQSIYLPQVKAKVAGEGVYVHNQTYLTLEEFDKIIDGHHGSIHLVPCNCKSQKYFHDRKLNVCVNMNDGPNSAVDRGMGEPISPEDMKKKVREFNASGLMQNGEDGFICNCDGLCCFP
;
A
#
# COMPACT_ATOMS: atom_id res chain seq x y z
N LEU A 1 19.02 15.78 9.41
CA LEU A 1 17.60 16.16 9.56
C LEU A 1 16.81 15.82 8.29
N ILE A 2 17.20 16.29 7.10
CA ILE A 2 16.48 16.08 5.82
C ILE A 2 16.25 14.58 5.55
N ASN A 3 17.28 13.74 5.65
CA ASN A 3 17.14 12.30 5.43
C ASN A 3 16.11 11.66 6.37
N ARG A 4 16.08 12.06 7.65
CA ARG A 4 15.07 11.57 8.59
C ARG A 4 13.66 12.05 8.26
N MET A 5 13.51 13.26 7.76
CA MET A 5 12.20 13.78 7.33
C MET A 5 11.75 13.12 6.02
N SER A 6 12.66 12.85 5.11
CA SER A 6 12.37 12.13 3.88
C SER A 6 11.99 10.68 4.13
N SER A 7 12.75 9.93 4.95
CA SER A 7 12.43 8.53 5.26
C SER A 7 11.08 8.37 5.97
N ARG A 8 10.56 9.41 6.62
CA ARG A 8 9.24 9.43 7.27
C ARG A 8 8.14 10.04 6.40
N ASN A 9 8.39 10.26 5.12
CA ASN A 9 7.45 10.93 4.21
C ASN A 9 6.92 12.29 4.72
N VAL A 10 7.76 13.05 5.42
CA VAL A 10 7.49 14.46 5.78
C VAL A 10 7.95 15.38 4.66
N LEU A 11 9.04 14.99 3.96
CA LEU A 11 9.57 15.68 2.80
C LEU A 11 9.59 14.74 1.58
N ASN A 12 9.25 15.30 0.43
CA ASN A 12 9.40 14.69 -0.88
C ASN A 12 10.53 15.35 -1.65
N LYS A 13 11.40 14.55 -2.26
CA LYS A 13 12.39 15.02 -3.21
C LYS A 13 11.69 15.47 -4.48
N VAL A 14 12.04 16.66 -4.96
CA VAL A 14 11.59 17.16 -6.28
C VAL A 14 12.52 16.56 -7.33
N THR A 15 11.98 15.71 -8.19
CA THR A 15 12.76 14.91 -9.14
C THR A 15 13.07 15.62 -10.43
N ASP A 16 12.31 16.66 -10.77
CA ASP A 16 12.44 17.42 -12.02
C ASP A 16 13.35 18.66 -11.89
N ALA A 17 14.03 18.81 -10.76
CA ALA A 17 14.93 19.90 -10.49
C ALA A 17 16.38 19.51 -10.78
N ASP A 18 17.17 20.41 -11.37
CA ASP A 18 18.59 20.23 -11.64
C ASP A 18 19.42 20.03 -10.34
N GLU A 19 18.97 20.67 -9.26
CA GLU A 19 19.53 20.47 -7.92
C GLU A 19 18.50 19.77 -7.00
N PRO A 20 18.94 18.93 -6.05
CA PRO A 20 18.05 18.23 -5.13
C PRO A 20 17.33 19.23 -4.22
N THR A 21 16.08 19.50 -4.55
CA THR A 21 15.17 20.32 -3.75
C THR A 21 14.11 19.45 -3.07
N TRP A 22 13.48 20.01 -2.05
CA TRP A 22 12.53 19.29 -1.21
C TRP A 22 11.25 20.09 -1.02
N LYS A 23 10.12 19.38 -1.03
CA LYS A 23 8.82 19.97 -0.68
C LYS A 23 8.19 19.19 0.47
N ILE A 24 7.37 19.85 1.26
CA ILE A 24 6.58 19.21 2.32
C ILE A 24 5.56 18.27 1.65
N SER A 25 5.44 17.06 2.16
CA SER A 25 4.40 16.12 1.74
C SER A 25 3.01 16.66 2.09
N ASP A 26 2.01 16.31 1.29
CA ASP A 26 0.63 16.58 1.65
C ASP A 26 0.20 15.71 2.87
N PHE A 27 -0.87 16.17 3.52
CA PHE A 27 -1.35 15.51 4.73
C PHE A 27 -1.80 14.07 4.49
N TYR A 28 -2.49 13.81 3.37
CA TYR A 28 -2.97 12.47 3.04
C TYR A 28 -1.83 11.47 2.88
N SER A 29 -0.82 11.83 2.08
CA SER A 29 0.37 10.99 1.87
C SER A 29 1.13 10.74 3.18
N ARG A 30 1.30 11.78 4.02
CA ARG A 30 1.98 11.63 5.30
C ARG A 30 1.18 10.77 6.28
N TYR A 31 -0.14 10.97 6.37
CA TYR A 31 -1.02 10.19 7.21
C TYR A 31 -0.98 8.70 6.84
N SER A 32 -1.18 8.41 5.56
CA SER A 32 -1.15 7.04 5.04
C SER A 32 0.17 6.33 5.37
N TYR A 33 1.27 7.04 5.15
CA TYR A 33 2.60 6.53 5.47
C TYR A 33 2.82 6.33 6.97
N TYR A 34 2.36 7.26 7.81
CA TYR A 34 2.44 7.17 9.27
C TYR A 34 1.69 5.94 9.80
N ALA A 35 0.46 5.74 9.36
CA ALA A 35 -0.32 4.59 9.75
C ALA A 35 0.30 3.26 9.30
N GLN A 36 0.91 3.22 8.10
CA GLN A 36 1.47 1.99 7.53
C GLN A 36 2.81 1.61 8.12
N PHE A 37 3.75 2.54 8.21
CA PHE A 37 5.15 2.25 8.56
C PHE A 37 5.54 2.66 9.98
N GLU A 38 4.78 3.53 10.60
CA GLU A 38 4.95 3.96 11.99
C GLU A 38 3.74 3.50 12.83
N TYR A 39 3.22 2.30 12.55
CA TYR A 39 1.93 1.82 13.07
C TYR A 39 1.91 1.65 14.59
N TYR A 40 3.05 1.47 15.26
CA TYR A 40 3.10 1.45 16.73
C TYR A 40 2.81 2.83 17.31
N GLU A 41 3.46 3.86 16.78
CA GLU A 41 3.23 5.25 17.18
C GLU A 41 1.82 5.71 16.79
N PHE A 42 1.36 5.32 15.60
CA PHE A 42 -0.01 5.57 15.15
C PHE A 42 -1.04 4.96 16.11
N GLY A 43 -0.81 3.74 16.57
CA GLY A 43 -1.66 3.05 17.53
C GLY A 43 -1.67 3.67 18.95
N CYS A 44 -0.74 4.57 19.26
CA CYS A 44 -0.76 5.34 20.50
C CYS A 44 -1.71 6.56 20.44
N LEU A 45 -2.27 6.88 19.28
CA LEU A 45 -3.27 7.95 19.16
C LEU A 45 -4.58 7.56 19.88
N PRO A 46 -5.37 8.54 20.35
CA PRO A 46 -6.71 8.27 20.88
C PRO A 46 -7.55 7.49 19.87
N ARG A 47 -8.32 6.52 20.37
CA ARG A 47 -9.13 5.63 19.52
C ARG A 47 -10.09 6.39 18.62
N GLU A 48 -10.74 7.41 19.16
CA GLU A 48 -11.68 8.25 18.43
C GLU A 48 -11.01 8.99 17.27
N LEU A 49 -9.74 9.38 17.44
CA LEU A 49 -8.98 10.02 16.36
C LEU A 49 -8.62 9.03 15.25
N ILE A 50 -8.22 7.80 15.61
CA ILE A 50 -7.93 6.74 14.63
C ILE A 50 -9.19 6.44 13.81
N GLU A 51 -10.35 6.31 14.45
CA GLU A 51 -11.63 6.06 13.78
C GLU A 51 -12.02 7.22 12.87
N ALA A 52 -11.92 8.46 13.34
CA ALA A 52 -12.22 9.64 12.54
C ALA A 52 -11.30 9.77 11.30
N LEU A 53 -10.02 9.45 11.44
CA LEU A 53 -9.07 9.44 10.31
C LEU A 53 -9.38 8.33 9.30
N TYR A 54 -9.79 7.16 9.79
CA TYR A 54 -10.20 6.05 8.94
C TYR A 54 -11.48 6.38 8.16
N ASP A 55 -12.49 6.94 8.83
CA ASP A 55 -13.75 7.36 8.21
C ASP A 55 -13.52 8.43 7.15
N TRP A 56 -12.70 9.44 7.47
CA TRP A 56 -12.28 10.46 6.52
C TRP A 56 -11.61 9.87 5.28
N GLN A 57 -10.70 8.91 5.43
CA GLN A 57 -10.07 8.25 4.30
C GLN A 57 -11.07 7.42 3.49
N THR A 58 -12.00 6.73 4.15
CA THR A 58 -13.07 5.98 3.49
C THR A 58 -13.94 6.90 2.63
N GLU A 59 -14.30 8.07 3.11
CA GLU A 59 -15.04 9.08 2.33
C GLU A 59 -14.27 9.52 1.08
N ILE A 60 -12.96 9.75 1.20
CA ILE A 60 -12.12 10.09 0.04
C ILE A 60 -12.15 8.96 -1.00
N TYR A 61 -11.93 7.72 -0.59
CA TYR A 61 -11.98 6.57 -1.50
C TYR A 61 -13.35 6.42 -2.17
N GLN A 62 -14.42 6.53 -1.40
CA GLN A 62 -15.78 6.48 -1.94
C GLN A 62 -16.05 7.60 -2.96
N SER A 63 -15.58 8.81 -2.70
CA SER A 63 -15.75 9.92 -3.64
C SER A 63 -15.05 9.69 -4.98
N ILE A 64 -13.90 9.02 -4.98
CA ILE A 64 -13.09 8.76 -6.16
C ILE A 64 -13.57 7.51 -6.91
N TYR A 65 -13.78 6.41 -6.19
CA TYR A 65 -13.97 5.10 -6.82
C TYR A 65 -15.43 4.70 -7.00
N LEU A 66 -16.36 5.15 -6.15
CA LEU A 66 -17.77 4.78 -6.25
C LEU A 66 -18.41 5.16 -7.60
N PRO A 67 -18.11 6.33 -8.21
CA PRO A 67 -18.58 6.63 -9.55
C PRO A 67 -18.07 5.62 -10.60
N GLN A 68 -16.80 5.23 -10.52
CA GLN A 68 -16.18 4.26 -11.42
C GLN A 68 -16.80 2.86 -11.26
N VAL A 69 -17.02 2.42 -10.03
CA VAL A 69 -17.69 1.14 -9.74
C VAL A 69 -19.12 1.15 -10.31
N LYS A 70 -19.88 2.23 -10.11
CA LYS A 70 -21.23 2.36 -10.68
C LYS A 70 -21.23 2.30 -12.20
N ALA A 71 -20.30 2.99 -12.85
CA ALA A 71 -20.15 2.96 -14.31
C ALA A 71 -19.78 1.55 -14.81
N LYS A 72 -18.87 0.86 -14.12
CA LYS A 72 -18.50 -0.53 -14.44
C LYS A 72 -19.71 -1.49 -14.31
N VAL A 73 -20.48 -1.36 -13.23
CA VAL A 73 -21.70 -2.18 -13.03
C VAL A 73 -22.75 -1.87 -14.11
N ALA A 74 -22.83 -0.63 -14.60
CA ALA A 74 -23.69 -0.25 -15.71
C ALA A 74 -23.20 -0.74 -17.09
N GLY A 75 -22.04 -1.41 -17.17
CA GLY A 75 -21.49 -1.94 -18.42
C GLY A 75 -20.72 -0.92 -19.26
N GLU A 76 -20.31 0.22 -18.69
CA GLU A 76 -19.64 1.30 -19.42
C GLU A 76 -18.16 1.01 -19.72
N GLY A 77 -17.63 -0.17 -19.38
CA GLY A 77 -16.26 -0.60 -19.68
C GLY A 77 -15.16 0.19 -18.94
N VAL A 78 -15.51 0.84 -17.84
CA VAL A 78 -14.57 1.65 -17.05
C VAL A 78 -13.62 0.76 -16.27
N TYR A 79 -12.32 1.11 -16.29
CA TYR A 79 -11.33 0.51 -15.40
C TYR A 79 -11.52 1.00 -13.96
N VAL A 80 -11.46 0.09 -13.01
CA VAL A 80 -11.49 0.41 -11.58
C VAL A 80 -10.18 -0.09 -10.96
N HIS A 81 -9.43 0.79 -10.34
CA HIS A 81 -8.15 0.47 -9.70
C HIS A 81 -8.32 -0.59 -8.60
N ASN A 82 -7.32 -1.47 -8.46
CA ASN A 82 -7.30 -2.57 -7.48
C ASN A 82 -8.49 -3.55 -7.57
N GLN A 83 -9.02 -3.76 -8.77
CA GLN A 83 -10.12 -4.70 -9.03
C GLN A 83 -9.65 -6.00 -9.71
N THR A 84 -8.35 -6.22 -9.80
CA THR A 84 -7.76 -7.40 -10.44
C THR A 84 -7.37 -8.40 -9.38
N TYR A 85 -8.16 -9.46 -9.24
CA TYR A 85 -7.79 -10.61 -8.43
C TYR A 85 -6.86 -11.52 -9.24
N LEU A 86 -5.79 -11.97 -8.60
CA LEU A 86 -4.75 -12.77 -9.23
C LEU A 86 -4.81 -14.20 -8.71
N THR A 87 -4.68 -15.14 -9.63
CA THR A 87 -4.29 -16.51 -9.28
C THR A 87 -2.82 -16.52 -8.84
N LEU A 88 -2.40 -17.59 -8.16
CA LEU A 88 -0.98 -17.74 -7.79
C LEU A 88 -0.05 -17.81 -9.02
N GLU A 89 -0.54 -18.34 -10.15
CA GLU A 89 0.23 -18.39 -11.39
C GLU A 89 0.40 -17.01 -12.03
N GLU A 90 -0.63 -16.17 -11.99
CA GLU A 90 -0.56 -14.78 -12.47
C GLU A 90 0.35 -13.95 -11.57
N PHE A 91 0.27 -14.14 -10.25
CA PHE A 91 1.20 -13.53 -9.31
C PHE A 91 2.65 -13.91 -9.61
N ASP A 92 2.93 -15.20 -9.82
CA ASP A 92 4.28 -15.68 -10.16
C ASP A 92 4.81 -15.02 -11.43
N LYS A 93 3.98 -14.88 -12.48
CA LYS A 93 4.37 -14.21 -13.73
C LYS A 93 4.72 -12.73 -13.52
N ILE A 94 3.97 -12.02 -12.66
CA ILE A 94 4.28 -10.63 -12.32
C ILE A 94 5.63 -10.56 -11.61
N ILE A 95 5.87 -11.43 -10.62
CA ILE A 95 7.13 -11.48 -9.89
C ILE A 95 8.31 -11.84 -10.78
N ASP A 96 8.15 -12.80 -11.69
CA ASP A 96 9.21 -13.21 -12.64
C ASP A 96 9.52 -12.14 -13.70
N GLY A 97 8.54 -11.34 -14.07
CA GLY A 97 8.71 -10.22 -14.98
C GLY A 97 9.27 -8.96 -14.34
N HIS A 98 9.29 -8.88 -13.00
CA HIS A 98 9.77 -7.70 -12.29
C HIS A 98 11.31 -7.72 -12.14
N HIS A 99 11.97 -6.62 -12.52
CA HIS A 99 13.44 -6.49 -12.49
C HIS A 99 13.97 -5.55 -11.40
N GLY A 100 13.08 -4.92 -10.63
CA GLY A 100 13.42 -4.03 -9.52
C GLY A 100 13.43 -4.74 -8.17
N SER A 101 13.44 -3.96 -7.10
CA SER A 101 13.37 -4.47 -5.73
C SER A 101 11.96 -4.92 -5.38
N ILE A 102 11.86 -6.04 -4.68
CA ILE A 102 10.61 -6.55 -4.13
C ILE A 102 10.66 -6.40 -2.61
N HIS A 103 9.66 -5.77 -2.04
CA HIS A 103 9.58 -5.55 -0.60
C HIS A 103 8.25 -6.08 -0.03
N LEU A 104 8.36 -6.78 1.10
CA LEU A 104 7.21 -7.10 1.94
C LEU A 104 6.93 -5.90 2.84
N VAL A 105 5.71 -5.40 2.82
CA VAL A 105 5.32 -4.19 3.55
C VAL A 105 4.07 -4.43 4.40
N PRO A 106 3.86 -3.63 5.46
CA PRO A 106 2.62 -3.67 6.21
C PRO A 106 1.41 -3.34 5.32
N CYS A 107 0.29 -3.99 5.59
CA CYS A 107 -0.98 -3.66 4.94
C CYS A 107 -1.49 -2.31 5.46
N ASN A 108 -1.59 -1.32 4.58
CA ASN A 108 -2.04 0.03 4.91
C ASN A 108 -3.46 0.04 5.50
N CYS A 109 -4.39 -0.68 4.89
CA CYS A 109 -5.77 -0.76 5.37
C CYS A 109 -5.87 -1.35 6.79
N LYS A 110 -5.13 -2.43 7.07
CA LYS A 110 -5.10 -3.05 8.41
C LYS A 110 -4.45 -2.14 9.45
N SER A 111 -3.37 -1.46 9.08
CA SER A 111 -2.69 -0.51 9.96
C SER A 111 -3.61 0.64 10.34
N GLN A 112 -4.30 1.24 9.39
CA GLN A 112 -5.21 2.36 9.61
C GLN A 112 -6.44 1.97 10.45
N LYS A 113 -6.99 0.77 10.24
CA LYS A 113 -8.09 0.23 11.06
C LYS A 113 -7.64 -0.27 12.43
N TYR A 114 -6.31 -0.35 12.63
CA TYR A 114 -5.72 -0.84 13.88
C TYR A 114 -6.08 -2.31 14.21
N PHE A 115 -6.07 -3.19 13.20
CA PHE A 115 -6.24 -4.63 13.38
C PHE A 115 -4.90 -5.34 13.64
N HIS A 116 -4.36 -5.16 14.84
CA HIS A 116 -3.05 -5.72 15.22
C HIS A 116 -3.08 -7.21 15.61
N ASP A 117 -4.25 -7.80 15.74
CA ASP A 117 -4.45 -9.25 15.92
C ASP A 117 -4.26 -10.05 14.62
N ARG A 118 -4.11 -9.37 13.47
CA ARG A 118 -3.96 -9.97 12.15
C ARG A 118 -2.55 -9.79 11.62
N LYS A 119 -2.13 -10.71 10.73
CA LYS A 119 -0.86 -10.55 10.00
C LYS A 119 -0.86 -9.20 9.29
N LEU A 120 0.09 -8.35 9.65
CA LEU A 120 0.19 -6.99 9.13
C LEU A 120 1.09 -6.93 7.90
N ASN A 121 2.29 -7.54 7.95
CA ASN A 121 3.25 -7.60 6.84
C ASN A 121 2.82 -8.64 5.81
N VAL A 122 1.94 -8.22 4.90
CA VAL A 122 1.36 -9.12 3.90
C VAL A 122 1.29 -8.51 2.50
N CYS A 123 1.52 -7.20 2.35
CA CYS A 123 1.46 -6.55 1.05
C CYS A 123 2.82 -6.58 0.35
N VAL A 124 2.81 -6.64 -0.98
CA VAL A 124 4.01 -6.64 -1.82
C VAL A 124 4.13 -5.28 -2.48
N ASN A 125 5.27 -4.63 -2.31
CA ASN A 125 5.59 -3.38 -2.98
C ASN A 125 6.78 -3.61 -3.92
N MET A 126 6.61 -3.25 -5.18
CA MET A 126 7.59 -3.34 -6.25
C MET A 126 7.86 -1.97 -6.88
N ASN A 127 7.27 -0.90 -6.33
CA ASN A 127 7.51 0.45 -6.78
C ASN A 127 8.78 1.01 -6.11
N ASP A 128 9.85 1.12 -6.87
CA ASP A 128 11.14 1.68 -6.48
C ASP A 128 11.40 3.11 -7.00
N GLY A 129 10.39 3.72 -7.61
CA GLY A 129 10.46 5.08 -8.10
C GLY A 129 10.73 6.11 -6.98
N PRO A 130 11.15 7.33 -7.35
CA PRO A 130 11.47 8.39 -6.39
C PRO A 130 10.33 8.66 -5.42
N ASN A 131 10.66 8.84 -4.15
CA ASN A 131 9.72 9.05 -3.03
C ASN A 131 8.80 7.87 -2.72
N SER A 132 8.98 6.71 -3.35
CA SER A 132 8.28 5.48 -2.98
C SER A 132 8.69 4.99 -1.57
N ALA A 133 7.95 4.03 -1.03
CA ALA A 133 8.32 3.41 0.24
C ALA A 133 9.69 2.71 0.15
N VAL A 134 9.97 2.06 -0.98
CA VAL A 134 11.26 1.39 -1.25
C VAL A 134 12.41 2.39 -1.31
N ASP A 135 12.25 3.49 -2.07
CA ASP A 135 13.25 4.57 -2.14
C ASP A 135 13.53 5.20 -0.77
N ARG A 136 12.55 5.18 0.14
CA ARG A 136 12.70 5.65 1.53
C ARG A 136 13.29 4.60 2.47
N GLY A 137 13.59 3.40 1.98
CA GLY A 137 14.15 2.30 2.78
C GLY A 137 13.12 1.58 3.65
N MET A 138 11.84 1.61 3.26
CA MET A 138 10.76 0.95 3.99
C MET A 138 10.44 -0.44 3.44
N GLY A 139 9.90 -1.28 4.33
CA GLY A 139 9.60 -2.67 4.02
C GLY A 139 10.82 -3.58 4.17
N GLU A 140 10.57 -4.86 4.07
CA GLU A 140 11.57 -5.93 4.15
C GLU A 140 11.92 -6.37 2.73
N PRO A 141 13.16 -6.15 2.25
CA PRO A 141 13.56 -6.65 0.94
C PRO A 141 13.53 -8.18 0.94
N ILE A 142 13.01 -8.76 -0.12
CA ILE A 142 12.80 -10.21 -0.23
C ILE A 142 13.10 -10.70 -1.65
N SER A 143 13.65 -11.91 -1.78
CA SER A 143 13.91 -12.51 -3.08
C SER A 143 12.60 -12.86 -3.81
N PRO A 144 12.60 -12.91 -5.17
CA PRO A 144 11.45 -13.36 -5.94
C PRO A 144 10.93 -14.74 -5.48
N GLU A 145 11.82 -15.69 -5.25
CA GLU A 145 11.51 -17.06 -4.83
C GLU A 145 10.88 -17.10 -3.44
N ASP A 146 11.44 -16.34 -2.49
CA ASP A 146 10.90 -16.28 -1.13
C ASP A 146 9.57 -15.54 -1.10
N MET A 147 9.39 -14.52 -1.94
CA MET A 147 8.10 -13.82 -2.07
C MET A 147 7.01 -14.74 -2.60
N LYS A 148 7.28 -15.53 -3.64
CA LYS A 148 6.34 -16.55 -4.15
C LYS A 148 5.95 -17.57 -3.10
N LYS A 149 6.92 -18.04 -2.32
CA LYS A 149 6.68 -18.95 -1.20
C LYS A 149 5.81 -18.30 -0.13
N LYS A 150 6.13 -17.06 0.25
CA LYS A 150 5.40 -16.30 1.25
C LYS A 150 3.95 -16.05 0.85
N VAL A 151 3.70 -15.69 -0.41
CA VAL A 151 2.33 -15.48 -0.91
C VAL A 151 1.51 -16.77 -0.92
N ARG A 152 2.12 -17.93 -1.19
CA ARG A 152 1.44 -19.22 -1.02
C ARG A 152 1.04 -19.49 0.44
N GLU A 153 1.88 -19.13 1.41
CA GLU A 153 1.52 -19.20 2.84
C GLU A 153 0.34 -18.26 3.17
N PHE A 154 0.31 -17.07 2.58
CA PHE A 154 -0.80 -16.12 2.75
C PHE A 154 -2.08 -16.66 2.14
N ASN A 155 -2.02 -17.16 0.91
CA ASN A 155 -3.17 -17.76 0.25
C ASN A 155 -3.73 -18.98 1.01
N ALA A 156 -2.86 -19.85 1.50
CA ALA A 156 -3.26 -21.00 2.33
C ALA A 156 -3.90 -20.56 3.66
N SER A 157 -3.62 -19.34 4.14
CA SER A 157 -4.27 -18.75 5.33
C SER A 157 -5.55 -17.97 5.00
N GLY A 158 -6.03 -18.02 3.75
CA GLY A 158 -7.28 -17.38 3.31
C GLY A 158 -7.14 -15.97 2.76
N LEU A 159 -5.91 -15.48 2.53
CA LEU A 159 -5.72 -14.17 1.91
C LEU A 159 -5.77 -14.31 0.37
N MET A 160 -6.45 -13.38 -0.28
CA MET A 160 -6.55 -13.29 -1.74
C MET A 160 -5.56 -12.26 -2.27
N GLN A 161 -4.96 -12.55 -3.42
CA GLN A 161 -4.05 -11.66 -4.12
C GLN A 161 -4.87 -10.69 -4.97
N ASN A 162 -4.65 -9.39 -4.77
CA ASN A 162 -5.31 -8.33 -5.53
C ASN A 162 -4.30 -7.23 -5.85
N GLY A 163 -4.22 -6.84 -7.11
CA GLY A 163 -3.33 -5.75 -7.53
C GLY A 163 -2.81 -5.93 -8.94
N GLU A 164 -1.76 -5.18 -9.21
CA GLU A 164 -1.11 -5.06 -10.51
C GLU A 164 0.40 -4.92 -10.31
N ASP A 165 1.12 -4.77 -11.42
CA ASP A 165 2.53 -4.42 -11.38
C ASP A 165 2.76 -3.15 -10.55
N GLY A 166 3.70 -3.24 -9.61
CA GLY A 166 4.04 -2.18 -8.66
C GLY A 166 3.51 -2.39 -7.24
N PHE A 167 2.30 -2.92 -7.05
CA PHE A 167 1.75 -3.17 -5.72
C PHE A 167 0.71 -4.29 -5.72
N ILE A 168 0.91 -5.31 -4.89
CA ILE A 168 -0.05 -6.41 -4.73
C ILE A 168 -0.45 -6.55 -3.26
N CYS A 169 -1.75 -6.46 -3.00
CA CYS A 169 -2.35 -6.74 -1.71
C CYS A 169 -2.54 -8.25 -1.52
N ASN A 170 -2.34 -8.72 -0.28
CA ASN A 170 -2.82 -10.02 0.18
C ASN A 170 -3.91 -9.76 1.24
N CYS A 171 -5.17 -9.82 0.83
CA CYS A 171 -6.29 -9.26 1.56
C CYS A 171 -7.33 -10.33 1.95
N ASP A 172 -7.91 -10.15 3.13
CA ASP A 172 -9.07 -10.92 3.60
C ASP A 172 -10.42 -10.20 3.34
N GLY A 173 -10.39 -9.02 2.75
CA GLY A 173 -11.57 -8.22 2.41
C GLY A 173 -12.23 -7.50 3.59
N LEU A 174 -11.72 -7.66 4.82
CA LEU A 174 -12.43 -7.14 6.01
C LEU A 174 -12.24 -5.63 6.23
N CYS A 175 -11.08 -5.09 5.84
CA CYS A 175 -10.72 -3.70 6.08
C CYS A 175 -10.17 -3.01 4.83
N CYS A 176 -10.51 -3.54 3.66
CA CYS A 176 -10.05 -3.01 2.39
C CYS A 176 -10.82 -1.73 2.04
N PHE A 177 -10.12 -0.69 1.56
CA PHE A 177 -10.74 0.51 1.02
C PHE A 177 -11.18 0.33 -0.45
N PRO A 178 -10.32 -0.25 -1.33
CA PRO A 178 -10.67 -0.50 -2.73
C PRO A 178 -11.72 -1.58 -2.88
#